data_11f63f226e2a3bb0e6af53b35ed0c4aa
#
_entry.id   11f63f226e2a3bb0e6af53b35ed0c4aa
#
_cell.length_a   1.000
_cell.length_b   1.000
_cell.length_c   1.000
_cell.angle_alpha   90.00
_cell.angle_beta   90.00
_cell.angle_gamma   90.00
#
_symmetry.space_group_name_H-M   'P 1'
#
loop_
_entity.id
_entity.type
_entity.pdbx_description
1 polymer ?
#
loop_
_entity_poly.entity_id
_entity_poly.type
_entity_poly.pdbx_seq_one_letter_code
_entity_poly.pdbx_strand_id
1 'polypeptide(L)'
;SPALVHGSPARVVNLSSGGHNFAPVDFDDIHFNHRDYDKFQSYGQSKTANILFSIELDSRLKGRGVRVNAVHPGVIITDLGRHMSEEDIQAIMGNRPEGSPEMVFKEIPAGAATSVWMATSPDLEGVGGQYAQDCGLVEPDAVDAGTGGWAKWAQRSEDARRLWSMSEEMLGETFNV
;
A
#
# COMPACT_ATOMS: atom_id res chain seq x y z
N SER A 1 -18.67 5.76 -0.29
CA SER A 1 -19.33 6.17 0.95
C SER A 1 -19.99 7.53 0.77
N PRO A 2 -21.29 7.68 1.06
CA PRO A 2 -21.97 8.98 0.95
C PRO A 2 -21.31 10.08 1.79
N ALA A 3 -20.78 9.75 2.97
CA ALA A 3 -20.13 10.70 3.86
C ALA A 3 -18.88 11.33 3.22
N LEU A 4 -18.05 10.55 2.54
CA LEU A 4 -16.86 11.08 1.84
C LEU A 4 -17.25 12.07 0.74
N VAL A 5 -18.28 11.77 -0.01
CA VAL A 5 -18.75 12.64 -1.11
C VAL A 5 -19.40 13.91 -0.56
N HIS A 6 -20.20 13.81 0.49
CA HIS A 6 -20.79 15.00 1.15
C HIS A 6 -19.72 15.89 1.81
N GLY A 7 -18.64 15.32 2.30
CA GLY A 7 -17.51 16.04 2.90
C GLY A 7 -16.46 16.50 1.90
N SER A 8 -16.75 16.46 0.59
CA SER A 8 -15.80 16.90 -0.46
C SER A 8 -15.43 18.38 -0.30
N PRO A 9 -14.15 18.75 -0.51
CA PRO A 9 -13.04 17.89 -0.89
C PRO A 9 -12.59 16.96 0.25
N ALA A 10 -12.46 15.66 -0.03
CA ALA A 10 -12.11 14.65 0.95
C ALA A 10 -10.91 13.81 0.48
N ARG A 11 -10.16 13.27 1.45
CA ARG A 11 -9.02 12.40 1.19
C ARG A 11 -9.16 11.09 1.95
N VAL A 12 -8.77 9.99 1.27
CA VAL A 12 -8.61 8.67 1.87
C VAL A 12 -7.14 8.30 1.80
N VAL A 13 -6.57 7.91 2.92
CA VAL A 13 -5.18 7.46 3.02
C VAL A 13 -5.17 6.02 3.51
N ASN A 14 -4.76 5.10 2.63
CA ASN A 14 -4.68 3.69 2.93
C ASN A 14 -3.25 3.30 3.32
N LEU A 15 -3.11 2.58 4.43
CA LEU A 15 -1.82 2.08 4.87
C LEU A 15 -1.41 0.84 4.07
N SER A 16 -0.37 1.00 3.27
CA SER A 16 0.37 -0.08 2.66
C SER A 16 1.70 -0.31 3.41
N SER A 17 2.72 -0.76 2.72
CA SER A 17 4.05 -1.03 3.26
C SER A 17 5.06 -1.16 2.13
N GLY A 18 6.35 -0.94 2.39
CA GLY A 18 7.44 -1.39 1.53
C GLY A 18 7.39 -2.89 1.24
N GLY A 19 6.73 -3.66 2.11
CA GLY A 19 6.49 -5.09 1.90
C GLY A 19 5.65 -5.45 0.66
N HIS A 20 4.98 -4.50 -0.01
CA HIS A 20 4.32 -4.73 -1.29
C HIS A 20 5.31 -5.18 -2.39
N ASN A 21 6.62 -4.95 -2.18
CA ASN A 21 7.67 -5.44 -3.07
C ASN A 21 7.96 -6.94 -2.91
N PHE A 22 7.40 -7.62 -1.90
CA PHE A 22 7.60 -9.06 -1.69
C PHE A 22 6.77 -9.90 -2.67
N ALA A 23 5.57 -9.45 -3.03
CA ALA A 23 4.72 -10.20 -3.95
C ALA A 23 3.64 -9.35 -4.64
N PRO A 24 3.30 -9.66 -5.90
CA PRO A 24 2.06 -9.22 -6.53
C PRO A 24 0.84 -9.89 -5.89
N VAL A 25 -0.37 -9.44 -6.26
CA VAL A 25 -1.59 -10.20 -5.99
C VAL A 25 -1.64 -11.41 -6.92
N ASP A 26 -1.73 -12.60 -6.33
CA ASP A 26 -2.02 -13.82 -7.06
C ASP A 26 -3.54 -13.99 -7.17
N PHE A 27 -4.09 -13.57 -8.29
CA PHE A 27 -5.53 -13.60 -8.52
C PHE A 27 -6.08 -15.01 -8.76
N ASP A 28 -5.23 -15.99 -9.03
CA ASP A 28 -5.65 -17.36 -9.29
C ASP A 28 -5.67 -18.19 -7.99
N ASP A 29 -4.90 -17.77 -6.97
CA ASP A 29 -4.87 -18.39 -5.65
C ASP A 29 -4.65 -17.38 -4.52
N ILE A 30 -5.55 -16.39 -4.43
CA ILE A 30 -5.44 -15.27 -3.47
C ILE A 30 -5.45 -15.73 -2.00
N HIS A 31 -6.04 -16.90 -1.72
CA HIS A 31 -6.21 -17.46 -0.39
C HIS A 31 -5.21 -18.58 -0.04
N PHE A 32 -4.22 -18.84 -0.89
CA PHE A 32 -3.25 -19.94 -0.68
C PHE A 32 -3.94 -21.32 -0.55
N ASN A 33 -4.96 -21.58 -1.38
CA ASN A 33 -5.67 -22.86 -1.35
C ASN A 33 -4.93 -23.99 -2.11
N HIS A 34 -4.05 -23.60 -3.06
CA HIS A 34 -3.40 -24.52 -4.00
C HIS A 34 -1.87 -24.45 -3.94
N ARG A 35 -1.32 -23.70 -3.00
CA ARG A 35 0.11 -23.56 -2.74
C ARG A 35 0.40 -23.47 -1.25
N ASP A 36 1.63 -23.77 -0.85
CA ASP A 36 2.05 -23.61 0.53
C ASP A 36 1.95 -22.15 0.97
N TYR A 37 1.50 -21.94 2.21
CA TYR A 37 1.42 -20.61 2.81
C TYR A 37 2.83 -20.08 3.09
N ASP A 38 3.13 -18.92 2.53
CA ASP A 38 4.33 -18.15 2.84
C ASP A 38 3.93 -16.78 3.43
N LYS A 39 4.38 -16.49 4.64
CA LYS A 39 4.01 -15.28 5.37
C LYS A 39 4.44 -13.99 4.70
N PHE A 40 5.62 -13.98 4.04
CA PHE A 40 6.12 -12.79 3.35
C PHE A 40 5.38 -12.55 2.04
N GLN A 41 5.11 -13.60 1.28
CA GLN A 41 4.27 -13.50 0.09
C GLN A 41 2.85 -13.06 0.45
N SER A 42 2.25 -13.65 1.49
CA SER A 42 0.91 -13.27 1.95
C SER A 42 0.86 -11.81 2.40
N TYR A 43 1.84 -11.37 3.18
CA TYR A 43 1.95 -9.96 3.58
C TYR A 43 2.15 -9.05 2.37
N GLY A 44 3.10 -9.37 1.48
CA GLY A 44 3.37 -8.62 0.26
C GLY A 44 2.14 -8.48 -0.62
N GLN A 45 1.45 -9.59 -0.88
CA GLN A 45 0.19 -9.62 -1.62
C GLN A 45 -0.86 -8.69 -0.99
N SER A 46 -1.03 -8.73 0.34
CA SER A 46 -2.00 -7.88 1.04
C SER A 46 -1.67 -6.38 0.90
N LYS A 47 -0.38 -6.02 0.92
CA LYS A 47 0.06 -4.63 0.81
C LYS A 47 0.04 -4.12 -0.63
N THR A 48 0.30 -4.98 -1.61
CA THR A 48 0.03 -4.73 -3.02
C THR A 48 -1.46 -4.48 -3.25
N ALA A 49 -2.34 -5.31 -2.67
CA ALA A 49 -3.78 -5.14 -2.77
C ALA A 49 -4.26 -3.78 -2.21
N ASN A 50 -3.67 -3.28 -1.11
CA ASN A 50 -4.01 -1.97 -0.57
C ASN A 50 -3.67 -0.82 -1.54
N ILE A 51 -2.57 -0.91 -2.29
CA ILE A 51 -2.21 0.08 -3.31
C ILE A 51 -3.18 0.00 -4.49
N LEU A 52 -3.40 -1.20 -5.03
CA LEU A 52 -4.33 -1.41 -6.16
C LEU A 52 -5.74 -0.96 -5.81
N PHE A 53 -6.23 -1.27 -4.60
CA PHE A 53 -7.51 -0.77 -4.09
C PHE A 53 -7.56 0.76 -4.08
N SER A 54 -6.48 1.41 -3.64
CA SER A 54 -6.42 2.88 -3.61
C SER A 54 -6.50 3.49 -5.00
N ILE A 55 -5.82 2.89 -5.98
CA ILE A 55 -5.85 3.34 -7.39
C ILE A 55 -7.26 3.23 -7.95
N GLU A 56 -7.92 2.09 -7.76
CA GLU A 56 -9.27 1.88 -8.30
C GLU A 56 -10.29 2.78 -7.60
N LEU A 57 -10.23 2.88 -6.28
CA LEU A 57 -11.14 3.75 -5.52
C LEU A 57 -10.96 5.23 -5.90
N ASP A 58 -9.73 5.70 -6.12
CA ASP A 58 -9.47 7.06 -6.61
C ASP A 58 -10.11 7.26 -7.99
N SER A 59 -9.90 6.32 -8.89
CA SER A 59 -10.48 6.38 -10.24
C SER A 59 -12.00 6.54 -10.23
N ARG A 60 -12.68 5.88 -9.30
CA ARG A 60 -14.14 5.92 -9.15
C ARG A 60 -14.64 7.20 -8.47
N LEU A 61 -13.87 7.74 -7.54
CA LEU A 61 -14.32 8.85 -6.68
C LEU A 61 -13.75 10.22 -7.05
N LYS A 62 -12.70 10.31 -7.87
CA LYS A 62 -12.05 11.58 -8.25
C LYS A 62 -13.02 12.60 -8.85
N GLY A 63 -13.98 12.16 -9.67
CA GLY A 63 -15.03 13.01 -10.26
C GLY A 63 -16.06 13.52 -9.25
N ARG A 64 -16.02 13.02 -8.01
CA ARG A 64 -16.89 13.40 -6.88
C ARG A 64 -16.12 14.17 -5.80
N GLY A 65 -14.90 14.63 -6.12
CA GLY A 65 -14.06 15.44 -5.23
C GLY A 65 -13.42 14.66 -4.07
N VAL A 66 -13.31 13.33 -4.20
CA VAL A 66 -12.60 12.49 -3.22
C VAL A 66 -11.34 11.94 -3.86
N ARG A 67 -10.20 12.11 -3.20
CA ARG A 67 -8.91 11.57 -3.65
C ARG A 67 -8.44 10.47 -2.71
N VAL A 68 -7.86 9.43 -3.29
CA VAL A 68 -7.44 8.24 -2.54
C VAL A 68 -5.98 7.92 -2.86
N ASN A 69 -5.18 7.74 -1.81
CA ASN A 69 -3.75 7.43 -1.95
C ASN A 69 -3.35 6.31 -0.99
N ALA A 70 -2.25 5.65 -1.31
CA ALA A 70 -1.62 4.66 -0.44
C ALA A 70 -0.31 5.19 0.13
N VAL A 71 0.05 4.77 1.34
CA VAL A 71 1.28 5.21 2.01
C VAL A 71 2.06 4.05 2.62
N HIS A 72 3.38 4.18 2.62
CA HIS A 72 4.30 3.43 3.46
C HIS A 72 4.71 4.28 4.66
N PRO A 73 4.42 3.87 5.89
CA PRO A 73 4.75 4.66 7.08
C PRO A 73 6.24 4.59 7.46
N GLY A 74 7.02 3.73 6.78
CA GLY A 74 8.38 3.38 7.19
C GLY A 74 8.41 2.13 8.06
N VAL A 75 9.59 1.83 8.59
CA VAL A 75 9.78 0.72 9.55
C VAL A 75 9.74 1.28 10.96
N ILE A 76 8.74 0.88 11.74
CA ILE A 76 8.52 1.36 13.10
C ILE A 76 8.49 0.15 14.03
N ILE A 77 9.20 0.25 15.16
CA ILE A 77 9.13 -0.79 16.20
C ILE A 77 7.80 -0.62 16.95
N THR A 78 6.88 -1.51 16.66
CA THR A 78 5.53 -1.55 17.27
C THR A 78 5.15 -2.99 17.59
N ASP A 79 4.03 -3.18 18.25
CA ASP A 79 3.46 -4.51 18.52
C ASP A 79 3.11 -5.32 17.25
N LEU A 80 3.18 -4.71 16.08
CA LEU A 80 3.01 -5.42 14.80
C LEU A 80 4.06 -6.53 14.64
N GLY A 81 5.28 -6.29 15.12
CA GLY A 81 6.39 -7.24 15.07
C GLY A 81 6.36 -8.33 16.15
N ARG A 82 5.37 -8.35 17.06
CA ARG A 82 5.33 -9.27 18.23
C ARG A 82 5.35 -10.76 17.88
N HIS A 83 4.98 -11.12 16.66
CA HIS A 83 4.96 -12.51 16.18
C HIS A 83 6.11 -12.83 15.22
N MET A 84 7.02 -11.88 14.99
CA MET A 84 8.21 -12.12 14.15
C MET A 84 9.29 -12.79 14.97
N SER A 85 9.84 -13.89 14.44
CA SER A 85 11.02 -14.54 15.00
C SER A 85 12.30 -13.79 14.62
N GLU A 86 13.41 -14.10 15.30
CA GLU A 86 14.73 -13.58 14.91
C GLU A 86 15.10 -13.97 13.49
N GLU A 87 14.72 -15.18 13.05
CA GLU A 87 14.91 -15.64 11.66
C GLU A 87 14.13 -14.79 10.65
N ASP A 88 12.93 -14.34 11.02
CA ASP A 88 12.11 -13.46 10.17
C ASP A 88 12.77 -12.09 9.99
N ILE A 89 13.28 -11.55 11.08
CA ILE A 89 14.00 -10.28 11.07
C ILE A 89 15.26 -10.41 10.20
N GLN A 90 16.01 -11.49 10.38
CA GLN A 90 17.19 -11.78 9.57
C GLN A 90 16.85 -11.98 8.10
N ALA A 91 15.74 -12.66 7.78
CA ALA A 91 15.29 -12.83 6.39
C ALA A 91 14.94 -11.50 5.71
N ILE A 92 14.28 -10.59 6.42
CA ILE A 92 13.98 -9.24 5.92
C ILE A 92 15.28 -8.43 5.73
N MET A 93 16.20 -8.52 6.68
CA MET A 93 17.44 -7.75 6.65
C MET A 93 18.46 -8.36 5.67
N GLY A 94 18.53 -9.69 5.58
CA GLY A 94 19.51 -10.40 4.77
C GLY A 94 19.18 -10.44 3.27
N ASN A 95 17.91 -10.31 2.89
CA ASN A 95 17.48 -10.30 1.49
C ASN A 95 17.59 -8.93 0.83
N ARG A 96 18.18 -7.94 1.50
CA ARG A 96 18.40 -6.62 0.92
C ARG A 96 19.58 -6.67 -0.04
N PRO A 97 19.48 -5.96 -1.20
CA PRO A 97 20.60 -5.86 -2.14
C PRO A 97 21.86 -5.32 -1.46
N GLU A 98 23.02 -5.81 -1.88
CA GLU A 98 24.30 -5.28 -1.39
C GLU A 98 24.40 -3.77 -1.68
N GLY A 99 24.83 -2.99 -0.71
CA GLY A 99 24.88 -1.53 -0.81
C GLY A 99 23.55 -0.81 -0.51
N SER A 100 22.50 -1.54 -0.11
CA SER A 100 21.27 -0.90 0.39
C SER A 100 21.57 0.00 1.58
N PRO A 101 20.94 1.18 1.68
CA PRO A 101 21.05 2.06 2.85
C PRO A 101 20.70 1.30 4.14
N GLU A 102 21.32 1.67 5.25
CA GLU A 102 20.99 1.09 6.56
C GLU A 102 19.50 1.25 6.86
N MET A 103 18.88 0.21 7.42
CA MET A 103 17.46 0.26 7.80
C MET A 103 17.29 1.20 9.00
N VAL A 104 16.63 2.31 8.78
CA VAL A 104 16.34 3.28 9.83
C VAL A 104 14.97 2.98 10.44
N PHE A 105 14.97 2.65 11.73
CA PHE A 105 13.73 2.52 12.49
C PHE A 105 13.22 3.90 12.89
N LYS A 106 11.96 4.16 12.58
CA LYS A 106 11.30 5.42 12.92
C LYS A 106 10.62 5.32 14.28
N GLU A 107 10.59 6.42 14.99
CA GLU A 107 9.68 6.59 16.12
C GLU A 107 8.23 6.74 15.64
N ILE A 108 7.27 6.49 16.52
CA ILE A 108 5.83 6.53 16.20
C ILE A 108 5.39 7.85 15.52
N PRO A 109 5.80 9.05 16.01
CA PRO A 109 5.44 10.30 15.34
C PRO A 109 5.97 10.40 13.91
N ALA A 110 7.22 9.97 13.67
CA ALA A 110 7.83 9.95 12.34
C ALA A 110 7.16 8.92 11.42
N GLY A 111 6.70 7.78 11.99
CA GLY A 111 5.92 6.79 11.26
C GLY A 111 4.54 7.31 10.83
N ALA A 112 3.91 8.17 11.64
CA ALA A 112 2.62 8.79 11.31
C ALA A 112 2.74 9.94 10.29
N ALA A 113 3.93 10.54 10.14
CA ALA A 113 4.13 11.79 9.40
C ALA A 113 3.65 11.72 7.95
N THR A 114 3.97 10.64 7.21
CA THR A 114 3.54 10.49 5.81
C THR A 114 2.02 10.42 5.68
N SER A 115 1.34 9.73 6.60
CA SER A 115 -0.12 9.64 6.60
C SER A 115 -0.76 11.00 6.88
N VAL A 116 -0.22 11.75 7.85
CA VAL A 116 -0.70 13.09 8.18
C VAL A 116 -0.45 14.05 7.02
N TRP A 117 0.76 14.05 6.46
CA TRP A 117 1.10 14.87 5.29
C TRP A 117 0.18 14.60 4.11
N MET A 118 -0.06 13.33 3.78
CA MET A 118 -0.94 12.94 2.67
C MET A 118 -2.39 13.37 2.93
N ALA A 119 -2.84 13.34 4.18
CA ALA A 119 -4.19 13.74 4.55
C ALA A 119 -4.40 15.25 4.56
N THR A 120 -3.37 16.04 4.89
CA THR A 120 -3.55 17.46 5.28
C THR A 120 -2.76 18.47 4.45
N SER A 121 -1.71 18.07 3.73
CA SER A 121 -0.88 19.03 2.97
C SER A 121 -1.70 19.71 1.86
N PRO A 122 -1.68 21.05 1.78
CA PRO A 122 -2.31 21.78 0.67
C PRO A 122 -1.66 21.49 -0.68
N ASP A 123 -0.38 21.12 -0.71
CA ASP A 123 0.35 20.81 -1.95
C ASP A 123 -0.17 19.55 -2.65
N LEU A 124 -0.97 18.74 -1.93
CA LEU A 124 -1.58 17.51 -2.43
C LEU A 124 -3.07 17.68 -2.78
N GLU A 125 -3.52 18.91 -2.94
CA GLU A 125 -4.88 19.14 -3.42
C GLU A 125 -5.07 18.56 -4.82
N GLY A 126 -6.13 17.76 -4.99
CA GLY A 126 -6.39 17.07 -6.26
C GLY A 126 -5.47 15.88 -6.56
N VAL A 127 -4.50 15.56 -5.72
CA VAL A 127 -3.58 14.41 -5.91
C VAL A 127 -4.24 13.12 -5.42
N GLY A 128 -4.25 12.09 -6.28
CA GLY A 128 -4.80 10.77 -5.92
C GLY A 128 -4.32 9.67 -6.85
N GLY A 129 -4.55 8.43 -6.43
CA GLY A 129 -4.03 7.24 -7.11
C GLY A 129 -2.52 7.07 -6.95
N GLN A 130 -1.93 7.73 -5.95
CA GLN A 130 -0.48 7.76 -5.72
C GLN A 130 -0.07 6.88 -4.56
N TYR A 131 1.22 6.53 -4.57
CA TYR A 131 1.91 5.89 -3.46
C TYR A 131 2.95 6.85 -2.88
N ALA A 132 3.01 6.96 -1.56
CA ALA A 132 3.88 7.88 -0.86
C ALA A 132 4.68 7.21 0.26
N GLN A 133 5.89 7.70 0.47
CA GLN A 133 6.76 7.36 1.61
C GLN A 133 7.57 8.59 2.01
N ASP A 134 8.00 8.67 3.26
CA ASP A 134 8.88 9.73 3.78
C ASP A 134 8.41 11.15 3.45
N CYS A 135 7.10 11.40 3.53
CA CYS A 135 6.44 12.66 3.15
C CYS A 135 6.75 13.11 1.71
N GLY A 136 6.88 12.15 0.78
CA GLY A 136 7.08 12.39 -0.64
C GLY A 136 6.28 11.40 -1.49
N LEU A 137 5.89 11.83 -2.69
CA LEU A 137 5.32 10.93 -3.69
C LEU A 137 6.44 10.08 -4.28
N VAL A 138 6.17 8.79 -4.48
CA VAL A 138 7.12 7.88 -5.10
C VAL A 138 6.87 7.83 -6.59
N GLU A 139 7.89 8.13 -7.37
CA GLU A 139 7.80 8.04 -8.83
C GLU A 139 7.60 6.58 -9.27
N PRO A 140 6.74 6.32 -10.27
CA PRO A 140 6.42 4.96 -10.71
C PRO A 140 7.61 4.12 -11.13
N ASP A 141 8.67 4.74 -11.63
CA ASP A 141 9.90 4.06 -12.09
C ASP A 141 11.06 4.16 -11.10
N ALA A 142 10.81 4.77 -9.93
CA ALA A 142 11.83 4.86 -8.90
C ALA A 142 12.16 3.47 -8.37
N VAL A 143 13.37 3.01 -8.66
CA VAL A 143 13.97 1.84 -8.03
C VAL A 143 14.69 2.32 -6.79
N ASP A 144 14.05 2.20 -5.65
CA ASP A 144 14.71 2.44 -4.38
C ASP A 144 15.47 1.18 -3.95
N ALA A 145 16.78 1.26 -3.89
CA ALA A 145 17.65 0.15 -3.52
C ALA A 145 17.50 -0.31 -2.05
N GLY A 146 16.76 0.42 -1.22
CA GLY A 146 16.64 0.12 0.21
C GLY A 146 15.25 -0.17 0.72
N THR A 147 14.26 0.58 0.26
CA THR A 147 12.86 0.46 0.70
C THR A 147 11.93 -0.04 -0.40
N GLY A 148 12.47 -0.23 -1.60
CA GLY A 148 11.81 -0.89 -2.70
C GLY A 148 11.01 -0.02 -3.64
N GLY A 149 10.92 1.29 -3.44
CA GLY A 149 10.19 2.17 -4.34
C GLY A 149 8.72 1.74 -4.51
N TRP A 150 8.17 1.89 -5.71
CA TRP A 150 6.82 1.48 -6.08
C TRP A 150 6.86 0.34 -7.08
N ALA A 151 6.53 -0.87 -6.66
CA ALA A 151 6.59 -2.06 -7.49
C ALA A 151 5.69 -1.96 -8.73
N LYS A 152 6.20 -2.36 -9.89
CA LYS A 152 5.49 -2.26 -11.18
C LYS A 152 4.14 -2.98 -11.19
N TRP A 153 4.02 -4.12 -10.50
CA TRP A 153 2.74 -4.84 -10.37
C TRP A 153 1.71 -4.09 -9.53
N ALA A 154 2.14 -3.25 -8.59
CA ALA A 154 1.26 -2.44 -7.76
C ALA A 154 0.81 -1.12 -8.44
N GLN A 155 1.19 -0.91 -9.71
CA GLN A 155 0.84 0.30 -10.50
C GLN A 155 -0.21 0.00 -11.57
N ARG A 156 -0.52 -1.27 -11.80
CA ARG A 156 -1.33 -1.71 -12.94
C ARG A 156 -2.82 -1.42 -12.70
N SER A 157 -3.37 -0.50 -13.46
CA SER A 157 -4.80 -0.16 -13.37
C SER A 157 -5.73 -1.33 -13.76
N GLU A 158 -5.24 -2.26 -14.57
CA GLU A 158 -5.98 -3.49 -14.91
C GLU A 158 -6.10 -4.41 -13.70
N ASP A 159 -4.99 -4.63 -12.98
CA ASP A 159 -4.98 -5.41 -11.74
C ASP A 159 -5.82 -4.73 -10.63
N ALA A 160 -5.82 -3.41 -10.59
CA ALA A 160 -6.66 -2.64 -9.65
C ALA A 160 -8.16 -2.90 -9.91
N ARG A 161 -8.60 -2.86 -11.17
CA ARG A 161 -9.97 -3.20 -11.56
C ARG A 161 -10.31 -4.67 -11.29
N ARG A 162 -9.37 -5.60 -11.60
CA ARG A 162 -9.55 -7.04 -11.33
C ARG A 162 -9.73 -7.30 -9.84
N LEU A 163 -8.89 -6.67 -8.99
CA LEU A 163 -9.00 -6.78 -7.54
C LEU A 163 -10.36 -6.28 -7.02
N TRP A 164 -10.82 -5.14 -7.54
CA TRP A 164 -12.11 -4.58 -7.16
C TRP A 164 -13.25 -5.55 -7.46
N SER A 165 -13.34 -6.03 -8.71
CA SER A 165 -14.39 -6.97 -9.13
C SER A 165 -14.36 -8.27 -8.35
N MET A 166 -13.16 -8.83 -8.11
CA MET A 166 -13.00 -10.03 -7.30
C MET A 166 -13.42 -9.80 -5.84
N SER A 167 -13.13 -8.62 -5.29
CA SER A 167 -13.55 -8.27 -3.92
C SER A 167 -15.08 -8.16 -3.81
N GLU A 168 -15.74 -7.57 -4.81
CA GLU A 168 -17.21 -7.52 -4.87
C GLU A 168 -17.82 -8.94 -4.96
N GLU A 169 -17.22 -9.80 -5.76
CA GLU A 169 -17.64 -11.20 -5.90
C GLU A 169 -17.49 -11.97 -4.57
N MET A 170 -16.34 -11.83 -3.89
CA MET A 170 -16.09 -12.47 -2.60
C MET A 170 -17.06 -12.00 -1.50
N LEU A 171 -17.48 -10.74 -1.54
CA LEU A 171 -18.41 -10.16 -0.58
C LEU A 171 -19.88 -10.43 -0.95
N GLY A 172 -20.16 -10.84 -2.19
CA GLY A 172 -21.50 -10.95 -2.73
C GLY A 172 -22.24 -9.61 -2.80
N GLU A 173 -21.50 -8.50 -2.93
CA GLU A 173 -22.03 -7.14 -2.88
C GLU A 173 -21.35 -6.26 -3.95
N THR A 174 -22.10 -5.40 -4.60
CA THR A 174 -21.60 -4.44 -5.60
C THR A 174 -21.61 -3.02 -5.03
N PHE A 175 -20.51 -2.31 -5.15
CA PHE A 175 -20.34 -0.97 -4.62
C PHE A 175 -20.42 0.09 -5.73
N ASN A 176 -21.56 0.77 -5.80
CA ASN A 176 -21.76 1.92 -6.70
C ASN A 176 -21.13 3.19 -6.09
N VAL A 177 -19.84 3.36 -6.26
CA VAL A 177 -19.06 4.50 -5.77
C VAL A 177 -18.50 5.33 -6.91
#